data_b23e81a57a03564bc3fd06ba0af73ce0
#
_entry.id   b23e81a57a03564bc3fd06ba0af73ce0
#
_cell.length_a   1.000
_cell.length_b   1.000
_cell.length_c   1.000
_cell.angle_alpha   90.00
_cell.angle_beta   90.00
_cell.angle_gamma   90.00
#
_symmetry.space_group_name_H-M   'P 1'
#
loop_
_entity.id
_entity.type
_entity.pdbx_description
1 polymer ?
#
loop_
_entity_poly.entity_id
_entity_poly.type
_entity_poly.pdbx_seq_one_letter_code
_entity_poly.pdbx_strand_id
1 'polypeptide(L)'
;MTGPDITIVVVARERFSLAQRALECLYAETALPFKLVYVDGGSPTRTRRYLETEAKKRGFHLIRSARYLAPTEARNLGLTQASGKYVVFIDNDVLVRAGWLESLVRCAQETGAWLVGPLYCLDEPAFTKVHMVGGIAHIEVRDGGRYLVEKHHLPGGRLEEVRARVKRAQTELVEFHCLLARTQMFERLGPLDAGLLSDFEHIDLCLAVREAGGSIYIEPGALVNWVTPPPLAWSDLPYFMLRWSDAWNRASLRHFRSKWRLTEKDPNGHYEFVTHYRKLALWPLRRRIREALGWRGGTWFERNALFPVEEALNRFLIP
;
A
#
# COMPACT_ATOMS: atom_id res chain seq x y z
N MET A 1 -26.47 20.45 8.32
CA MET A 1 -25.05 20.29 8.76
C MET A 1 -24.34 19.59 7.65
N THR A 2 -23.36 20.23 7.03
CA THR A 2 -22.48 19.58 6.04
C THR A 2 -21.69 18.50 6.76
N GLY A 3 -21.67 17.26 6.24
CA GLY A 3 -20.91 16.15 6.80
C GLY A 3 -19.40 16.44 6.83
N PRO A 4 -18.58 15.52 7.40
CA PRO A 4 -17.12 15.71 7.44
C PRO A 4 -16.54 15.90 6.03
N ASP A 5 -15.65 16.86 5.87
CA ASP A 5 -14.96 17.16 4.60
C ASP A 5 -13.97 16.07 4.16
N ILE A 6 -13.77 15.04 5.00
CA ILE A 6 -12.78 14.00 4.82
C ILE A 6 -13.44 12.63 4.90
N THR A 7 -13.20 11.79 3.90
CA THR A 7 -13.51 10.36 3.96
C THR A 7 -12.21 9.57 4.05
N ILE A 8 -12.09 8.70 5.05
CA ILE A 8 -10.99 7.73 5.14
C ILE A 8 -11.49 6.39 4.59
N VAL A 9 -10.79 5.84 3.62
CA VAL A 9 -11.05 4.52 3.01
C VAL A 9 -9.97 3.57 3.47
N VAL A 10 -10.35 2.57 4.28
CA VAL A 10 -9.45 1.52 4.76
C VAL A 10 -9.64 0.26 3.93
N VAL A 11 -8.54 -0.31 3.43
CA VAL A 11 -8.54 -1.55 2.66
C VAL A 11 -7.48 -2.53 3.18
N ALA A 12 -7.69 -3.82 2.94
CA ALA A 12 -6.62 -4.79 3.15
C ALA A 12 -5.64 -4.75 1.98
N ARG A 13 -4.35 -4.55 2.29
CA ARG A 13 -3.29 -4.63 1.29
C ARG A 13 -2.85 -6.07 1.04
N GLU A 14 -2.53 -6.81 2.11
CA GLU A 14 -1.93 -8.13 2.00
C GLU A 14 -2.28 -9.10 3.13
N ARG A 15 -2.90 -8.62 4.21
CA ARG A 15 -3.29 -9.42 5.38
C ARG A 15 -4.45 -8.78 6.14
N PHE A 16 -5.08 -9.57 7.00
CA PHE A 16 -6.24 -9.15 7.78
C PHE A 16 -5.96 -9.10 9.29
N SER A 17 -4.92 -9.79 9.75
CA SER A 17 -4.63 -9.96 11.18
C SER A 17 -4.34 -8.68 11.93
N LEU A 18 -3.89 -7.62 11.26
CA LEU A 18 -3.63 -6.31 11.85
C LEU A 18 -4.83 -5.35 11.82
N ALA A 19 -5.94 -5.71 11.19
CA ALA A 19 -7.12 -4.86 11.03
C ALA A 19 -7.62 -4.26 12.36
N GLN A 20 -7.65 -5.05 13.43
CA GLN A 20 -8.04 -4.57 14.75
C GLN A 20 -7.08 -3.48 15.26
N ARG A 21 -5.78 -3.78 15.31
CA ARG A 21 -4.74 -2.86 15.81
C ARG A 21 -4.72 -1.55 15.04
N ALA A 22 -4.79 -1.64 13.70
CA ALA A 22 -4.78 -0.46 12.85
C ALA A 22 -6.05 0.39 13.01
N LEU A 23 -7.22 -0.23 13.08
CA LEU A 23 -8.48 0.48 13.28
C LEU A 23 -8.54 1.18 14.65
N GLU A 24 -8.10 0.51 15.72
CA GLU A 24 -8.02 1.09 17.05
C GLU A 24 -7.05 2.28 17.09
N CYS A 25 -5.86 2.13 16.49
CA CYS A 25 -4.87 3.19 16.35
C CYS A 25 -5.43 4.39 15.55
N LEU A 26 -6.11 4.12 14.42
CA LEU A 26 -6.71 5.16 13.60
C LEU A 26 -7.68 6.04 14.41
N TYR A 27 -8.58 5.43 15.19
CA TYR A 27 -9.51 6.19 16.01
C TYR A 27 -8.87 6.89 17.21
N ALA A 28 -7.84 6.30 17.80
CA ALA A 28 -7.12 6.89 18.94
C ALA A 28 -6.29 8.11 18.55
N GLU A 29 -5.71 8.11 17.36
CA GLU A 29 -4.73 9.10 16.91
C GLU A 29 -5.30 10.14 15.92
N THR A 30 -6.62 10.11 15.65
CA THR A 30 -7.26 11.02 14.70
C THR A 30 -8.27 11.92 15.41
N ALA A 31 -7.94 13.20 15.57
CA ALA A 31 -8.79 14.18 16.24
C ALA A 31 -9.77 14.89 15.28
N LEU A 32 -9.38 15.08 14.01
CA LEU A 32 -10.28 15.67 13.01
C LEU A 32 -11.50 14.79 12.74
N PRO A 33 -12.70 15.39 12.56
CA PRO A 33 -13.87 14.65 12.15
C PRO A 33 -13.68 14.02 10.76
N PHE A 34 -14.01 12.74 10.63
CA PHE A 34 -13.93 12.01 9.36
C PHE A 34 -15.11 11.04 9.21
N LYS A 35 -15.46 10.73 7.97
CA LYS A 35 -16.27 9.58 7.61
C LYS A 35 -15.36 8.39 7.35
N LEU A 36 -15.60 7.25 7.98
CA LEU A 36 -14.85 6.02 7.70
C LEU A 36 -15.65 5.11 6.77
N VAL A 37 -14.99 4.66 5.72
CA VAL A 37 -15.42 3.57 4.85
C VAL A 37 -14.40 2.45 4.95
N TYR A 38 -14.78 1.33 5.51
CA TYR A 38 -13.92 0.15 5.59
C TYR A 38 -14.35 -0.87 4.56
N VAL A 39 -13.45 -1.27 3.65
CA VAL A 39 -13.72 -2.28 2.63
C VAL A 39 -13.09 -3.59 3.04
N ASP A 40 -13.93 -4.55 3.44
CA ASP A 40 -13.53 -5.91 3.83
C ASP A 40 -13.59 -6.84 2.63
N GLY A 41 -12.46 -7.11 2.02
CA GLY A 41 -12.27 -8.02 0.89
C GLY A 41 -12.09 -9.47 1.31
N GLY A 42 -13.07 -10.08 1.97
CA GLY A 42 -13.08 -11.51 2.28
C GLY A 42 -12.25 -11.91 3.50
N SER A 43 -12.22 -11.07 4.55
CA SER A 43 -11.47 -11.38 5.78
C SER A 43 -11.95 -12.65 6.48
N PRO A 44 -11.06 -13.34 7.23
CA PRO A 44 -11.40 -14.49 8.06
C PRO A 44 -12.48 -14.16 9.11
N THR A 45 -13.22 -15.18 9.55
CA THR A 45 -14.39 -15.03 10.44
C THR A 45 -14.12 -14.18 11.69
N ARG A 46 -12.93 -14.30 12.29
CA ARG A 46 -12.55 -13.50 13.48
C ARG A 46 -12.50 -12.01 13.14
N THR A 47 -11.77 -11.63 12.10
CA THR A 47 -11.64 -10.24 11.65
C THR A 47 -12.99 -9.70 11.19
N ARG A 48 -13.75 -10.49 10.43
CA ARG A 48 -15.09 -10.14 9.99
C ARG A 48 -15.99 -9.73 11.16
N ARG A 49 -16.13 -10.62 12.17
CA ARG A 49 -16.97 -10.37 13.35
C ARG A 49 -16.54 -9.12 14.11
N TYR A 50 -15.24 -8.91 14.23
CA TYR A 50 -14.69 -7.69 14.83
C TYR A 50 -15.14 -6.44 14.05
N LEU A 51 -14.94 -6.42 12.73
CA LEU A 51 -15.32 -5.29 11.88
C LEU A 51 -16.84 -5.02 11.89
N GLU A 52 -17.66 -6.07 11.83
CA GLU A 52 -19.13 -5.97 11.93
C GLU A 52 -19.57 -5.37 13.28
N THR A 53 -18.90 -5.74 14.37
CA THR A 53 -19.18 -5.22 15.72
C THR A 53 -18.75 -3.74 15.83
N GLU A 54 -17.54 -3.43 15.41
CA GLU A 54 -17.04 -2.04 15.48
C GLU A 54 -17.77 -1.10 14.52
N ALA A 55 -18.21 -1.58 13.35
CA ALA A 55 -19.03 -0.80 12.45
C ALA A 55 -20.36 -0.36 13.09
N LYS A 56 -21.05 -1.27 13.79
CA LYS A 56 -22.26 -0.97 14.54
C LYS A 56 -21.99 0.00 15.70
N LYS A 57 -20.92 -0.23 16.44
CA LYS A 57 -20.57 0.56 17.62
C LYS A 57 -20.16 1.98 17.29
N ARG A 58 -19.35 2.16 16.23
CA ARG A 58 -18.76 3.44 15.83
C ARG A 58 -19.51 4.14 14.70
N GLY A 59 -20.45 3.45 14.05
CA GLY A 59 -21.27 4.00 12.98
C GLY A 59 -20.54 4.18 11.65
N PHE A 60 -19.45 3.47 11.39
CA PHE A 60 -18.77 3.57 10.09
C PHE A 60 -19.39 2.66 9.03
N HIS A 61 -19.19 3.03 7.77
CA HIS A 61 -19.67 2.26 6.63
C HIS A 61 -18.76 1.08 6.34
N LEU A 62 -19.29 -0.14 6.51
CA LEU A 62 -18.58 -1.39 6.21
C LEU A 62 -19.10 -1.97 4.90
N ILE A 63 -18.24 -1.97 3.86
CA ILE A 63 -18.49 -2.68 2.59
C ILE A 63 -17.84 -4.05 2.70
N ARG A 64 -18.62 -5.10 2.45
CA ARG A 64 -18.12 -6.45 2.57
C ARG A 64 -18.24 -7.24 1.26
N SER A 65 -17.15 -7.92 0.89
CA SER A 65 -17.11 -8.93 -0.17
C SER A 65 -16.94 -10.32 0.43
N ALA A 66 -17.53 -11.34 -0.20
CA ALA A 66 -17.30 -12.74 0.15
C ALA A 66 -16.01 -13.30 -0.49
N ARG A 67 -15.46 -12.63 -1.51
CA ARG A 67 -14.21 -12.98 -2.18
C ARG A 67 -13.09 -12.03 -1.81
N TYR A 68 -11.85 -12.46 -2.02
CA TYR A 68 -10.70 -11.58 -1.95
C TYR A 68 -10.78 -10.52 -3.04
N LEU A 69 -10.49 -9.28 -2.66
CA LEU A 69 -10.44 -8.13 -3.57
C LEU A 69 -8.98 -7.73 -3.79
N ALA A 70 -8.64 -7.38 -5.02
CA ALA A 70 -7.40 -6.66 -5.25
C ALA A 70 -7.46 -5.29 -4.53
N PRO A 71 -6.35 -4.77 -3.97
CA PRO A 71 -6.38 -3.50 -3.23
C PRO A 71 -6.95 -2.34 -4.04
N THR A 72 -6.65 -2.26 -5.33
CA THR A 72 -7.19 -1.21 -6.21
C THR A 72 -8.71 -1.32 -6.38
N GLU A 73 -9.22 -2.54 -6.55
CA GLU A 73 -10.66 -2.78 -6.61
C GLU A 73 -11.35 -2.39 -5.28
N ALA A 74 -10.75 -2.75 -4.15
CA ALA A 74 -11.27 -2.38 -2.84
C ALA A 74 -11.27 -0.86 -2.64
N ARG A 75 -10.20 -0.16 -3.04
CA ARG A 75 -10.13 1.30 -2.99
C ARG A 75 -11.20 1.96 -3.86
N ASN A 76 -11.47 1.43 -5.05
CA ASN A 76 -12.53 1.92 -5.93
C ASN A 76 -13.91 1.74 -5.30
N LEU A 77 -14.20 0.60 -4.66
CA LEU A 77 -15.44 0.41 -3.90
C LEU A 77 -15.56 1.44 -2.77
N GLY A 78 -14.50 1.69 -2.03
CA GLY A 78 -14.47 2.73 -1.01
C GLY A 78 -14.68 4.14 -1.60
N LEU A 79 -14.06 4.42 -2.74
CA LEU A 79 -14.17 5.71 -3.43
C LEU A 79 -15.61 6.03 -3.85
N THR A 80 -16.41 5.04 -4.24
CA THR A 80 -17.83 5.26 -4.57
C THR A 80 -18.66 5.79 -3.39
N GLN A 81 -18.17 5.60 -2.16
CA GLN A 81 -18.79 6.06 -0.93
C GLN A 81 -18.12 7.32 -0.36
N ALA A 82 -17.04 7.79 -1.00
CA ALA A 82 -16.34 8.98 -0.55
C ALA A 82 -17.22 10.22 -0.75
N SER A 83 -17.17 11.09 0.23
CA SER A 83 -17.84 12.39 0.22
C SER A 83 -16.95 13.42 0.88
N GLY A 84 -17.15 14.69 0.57
CA GLY A 84 -16.31 15.78 1.05
C GLY A 84 -15.15 16.10 0.11
N LYS A 85 -14.29 16.99 0.54
CA LYS A 85 -13.21 17.60 -0.25
C LYS A 85 -12.00 16.67 -0.43
N TYR A 86 -11.80 15.77 0.54
CA TYR A 86 -10.65 14.89 0.57
C TYR A 86 -11.04 13.44 0.81
N VAL A 87 -10.36 12.53 0.14
CA VAL A 87 -10.36 11.11 0.45
C VAL A 87 -8.94 10.71 0.87
N VAL A 88 -8.85 9.98 1.98
CA VAL A 88 -7.59 9.37 2.43
C VAL A 88 -7.70 7.88 2.23
N PHE A 89 -6.79 7.31 1.45
CA PHE A 89 -6.62 5.87 1.38
C PHE A 89 -5.57 5.44 2.40
N ILE A 90 -5.85 4.40 3.15
CA ILE A 90 -4.93 3.83 4.13
C ILE A 90 -5.08 2.30 4.19
N ASP A 91 -3.97 1.59 4.25
CA ASP A 91 -3.96 0.14 4.36
C ASP A 91 -4.26 -0.30 5.80
N ASN A 92 -4.87 -1.48 5.96
CA ASN A 92 -5.34 -2.01 7.25
C ASN A 92 -4.21 -2.55 8.16
N ASP A 93 -2.97 -2.37 7.79
CA ASP A 93 -1.77 -2.72 8.53
C ASP A 93 -0.84 -1.52 8.77
N VAL A 94 -1.40 -0.33 8.68
CA VAL A 94 -0.73 0.94 8.91
C VAL A 94 -1.16 1.54 10.25
N LEU A 95 -0.17 2.00 11.02
CA LEU A 95 -0.36 2.76 12.25
C LEU A 95 -0.10 4.24 11.98
N VAL A 96 -0.84 5.10 12.64
CA VAL A 96 -0.71 6.56 12.50
C VAL A 96 -0.29 7.19 13.83
N ARG A 97 0.23 8.42 13.80
CA ARG A 97 0.50 9.24 15.01
C ARG A 97 -0.37 10.48 15.05
N ALA A 98 -0.69 10.93 16.24
CA ALA A 98 -1.47 12.14 16.47
C ALA A 98 -1.01 13.32 15.60
N GLY A 99 -1.96 14.06 15.01
CA GLY A 99 -1.71 15.17 14.10
C GLY A 99 -1.40 14.79 12.65
N TRP A 100 -1.45 13.49 12.31
CA TRP A 100 -1.15 13.02 10.95
C TRP A 100 -2.13 13.55 9.92
N LEU A 101 -3.44 13.46 10.20
CA LEU A 101 -4.49 13.87 9.28
C LEU A 101 -4.53 15.39 9.11
N GLU A 102 -4.39 16.12 10.21
CA GLU A 102 -4.30 17.59 10.24
C GLU A 102 -3.14 18.09 9.38
N SER A 103 -2.00 17.42 9.46
CA SER A 103 -0.81 17.79 8.68
C SER A 103 -1.04 17.55 7.18
N LEU A 104 -1.61 16.41 6.79
CA LEU A 104 -1.94 16.13 5.37
C LEU A 104 -2.95 17.15 4.81
N VAL A 105 -4.01 17.42 5.56
CA VAL A 105 -5.06 18.37 5.14
C VAL A 105 -4.50 19.78 5.00
N ARG A 106 -3.73 20.25 5.97
CA ARG A 106 -3.07 21.55 5.91
C ARG A 106 -2.14 21.66 4.72
N CYS A 107 -1.33 20.63 4.46
CA CYS A 107 -0.49 20.60 3.28
C CYS A 107 -1.30 20.74 1.99
N ALA A 108 -2.37 19.95 1.84
CA ALA A 108 -3.23 20.01 0.67
C ALA A 108 -3.93 21.37 0.50
N GLN A 109 -4.30 22.04 1.61
CA GLN A 109 -4.93 23.38 1.58
C GLN A 109 -3.94 24.44 1.14
N GLU A 110 -2.76 24.47 1.74
CA GLU A 110 -1.74 25.50 1.54
C GLU A 110 -1.05 25.40 0.16
N THR A 111 -0.89 24.17 -0.37
CA THR A 111 -0.17 23.96 -1.63
C THR A 111 -1.09 23.81 -2.85
N GLY A 112 -2.37 23.52 -2.63
CA GLY A 112 -3.27 23.13 -3.73
C GLY A 112 -3.02 21.71 -4.27
N ALA A 113 -2.15 20.92 -3.63
CA ALA A 113 -1.78 19.58 -4.08
C ALA A 113 -2.99 18.67 -4.32
N TRP A 114 -2.91 17.84 -5.36
CA TRP A 114 -3.89 16.80 -5.64
C TRP A 114 -3.66 15.57 -4.77
N LEU A 115 -2.38 15.21 -4.54
CA LEU A 115 -1.98 14.13 -3.64
C LEU A 115 -1.03 14.65 -2.57
N VAL A 116 -1.18 14.15 -1.36
CA VAL A 116 -0.24 14.39 -0.26
C VAL A 116 0.08 13.08 0.43
N GLY A 117 1.36 12.71 0.47
CA GLY A 117 1.87 11.58 1.24
C GLY A 117 2.46 11.99 2.58
N PRO A 118 2.38 11.14 3.61
CA PRO A 118 3.08 11.32 4.88
C PRO A 118 4.56 10.95 4.79
N LEU A 119 5.32 11.12 5.87
CA LEU A 119 6.56 10.39 6.08
C LEU A 119 6.21 8.94 6.45
N TYR A 120 6.63 8.01 5.62
CA TYR A 120 6.36 6.58 5.81
C TYR A 120 7.47 5.94 6.62
N CYS A 121 7.10 5.33 7.73
CA CYS A 121 7.96 4.43 8.50
C CYS A 121 7.58 2.97 8.21
N LEU A 122 8.44 2.05 8.58
CA LEU A 122 8.22 0.62 8.43
C LEU A 122 8.76 -0.18 9.61
N ASP A 123 8.34 -1.44 9.70
CA ASP A 123 8.77 -2.45 10.66
C ASP A 123 8.30 -2.19 12.11
N GLU A 124 8.82 -3.01 13.00
CA GLU A 124 8.69 -2.92 14.46
C GLU A 124 10.10 -2.82 15.10
N PRO A 125 10.31 -1.99 16.12
CA PRO A 125 9.35 -1.10 16.77
C PRO A 125 8.85 0.01 15.85
N ALA A 126 7.52 0.28 15.89
CA ALA A 126 6.91 1.28 15.02
C ALA A 126 7.55 2.67 15.19
N PHE A 127 7.61 3.44 14.10
CA PHE A 127 8.15 4.80 14.06
C PHE A 127 9.63 4.91 14.44
N THR A 128 10.43 3.96 14.03
CA THR A 128 11.89 3.98 14.24
C THR A 128 12.67 4.08 12.94
N LYS A 129 12.20 3.42 11.89
CA LYS A 129 12.89 3.30 10.61
C LYS A 129 12.05 3.88 9.48
N VAL A 130 12.66 4.67 8.62
CA VAL A 130 12.00 5.31 7.50
C VAL A 130 11.92 4.34 6.32
N HIS A 131 10.71 4.19 5.76
CA HIS A 131 10.49 3.54 4.48
C HIS A 131 10.85 4.50 3.34
N MET A 132 10.17 5.65 3.30
CA MET A 132 10.45 6.70 2.33
C MET A 132 9.92 8.06 2.78
N VAL A 133 10.46 9.10 2.17
CA VAL A 133 9.98 10.49 2.27
C VAL A 133 9.76 11.02 0.86
N GLY A 134 8.68 10.56 0.20
CA GLY A 134 8.49 10.82 -1.22
C GLY A 134 9.50 10.09 -2.10
N GLY A 135 9.52 10.42 -3.37
CA GLY A 135 10.40 9.77 -4.33
C GLY A 135 10.31 10.33 -5.73
N ILE A 136 10.96 9.66 -6.65
CA ILE A 136 10.94 9.91 -8.10
C ILE A 136 10.06 8.84 -8.73
N ALA A 137 9.14 9.23 -9.62
CA ALA A 137 8.39 8.33 -10.49
C ALA A 137 8.01 9.05 -11.78
N HIS A 138 8.74 8.77 -12.86
CA HIS A 138 8.45 9.30 -14.19
C HIS A 138 8.88 8.35 -15.29
N ILE A 139 8.44 8.62 -16.51
CA ILE A 139 8.83 7.88 -17.69
C ILE A 139 9.87 8.70 -18.44
N GLU A 140 11.06 8.12 -18.57
CA GLU A 140 12.17 8.67 -19.35
C GLU A 140 12.15 8.08 -20.77
N VAL A 141 12.36 8.94 -21.75
CA VAL A 141 12.53 8.54 -23.15
C VAL A 141 14.00 8.62 -23.49
N ARG A 142 14.63 7.47 -23.77
CA ARG A 142 16.04 7.37 -24.17
C ARG A 142 16.21 6.29 -25.24
N ASP A 143 17.08 6.53 -26.21
CA ASP A 143 17.39 5.58 -27.31
C ASP A 143 16.13 5.04 -28.02
N GLY A 144 15.10 5.88 -28.18
CA GLY A 144 13.83 5.50 -28.78
C GLY A 144 12.93 4.58 -27.91
N GLY A 145 13.35 4.24 -26.71
CA GLY A 145 12.59 3.46 -25.73
C GLY A 145 11.99 4.32 -24.62
N ARG A 146 11.01 3.74 -23.90
CA ARG A 146 10.34 4.35 -22.74
C ARG A 146 10.63 3.51 -21.50
N TYR A 147 11.15 4.13 -20.45
CA TYR A 147 11.64 3.47 -19.24
C TYR A 147 11.04 4.11 -18.01
N LEU A 148 10.61 3.29 -17.04
CA LEU A 148 10.20 3.79 -15.74
C LEU A 148 11.44 4.13 -14.90
N VAL A 149 11.49 5.35 -14.40
CA VAL A 149 12.43 5.74 -13.35
C VAL A 149 11.66 5.84 -12.06
N GLU A 150 12.04 5.03 -11.08
CA GLU A 150 11.44 5.03 -9.75
C GLU A 150 12.54 4.96 -8.69
N LYS A 151 12.41 5.79 -7.68
CA LYS A 151 13.37 5.78 -6.56
C LYS A 151 12.73 6.39 -5.32
N HIS A 152 12.78 5.65 -4.21
CA HIS A 152 12.43 6.18 -2.89
C HIS A 152 13.50 7.11 -2.36
N HIS A 153 13.10 8.19 -1.71
CA HIS A 153 14.02 9.08 -1.02
C HIS A 153 14.21 8.63 0.44
N LEU A 154 15.48 8.60 0.89
CA LEU A 154 15.90 8.34 2.26
C LEU A 154 15.43 6.98 2.86
N PRO A 155 15.41 5.88 2.08
CA PRO A 155 15.00 4.60 2.62
C PRO A 155 16.00 4.09 3.69
N GLY A 156 15.47 3.44 4.74
CA GLY A 156 16.27 2.78 5.78
C GLY A 156 16.87 3.70 6.83
N GLY A 157 16.70 5.02 6.73
CA GLY A 157 17.17 5.98 7.72
C GLY A 157 16.43 5.88 9.07
N ARG A 158 17.09 6.31 10.15
CA ARG A 158 16.43 6.45 11.47
C ARG A 158 15.46 7.63 11.42
N LEU A 159 14.25 7.44 11.95
CA LEU A 159 13.21 8.48 11.89
C LEU A 159 13.69 9.83 12.44
N GLU A 160 14.33 9.83 13.60
CA GLU A 160 14.80 11.08 14.27
C GLU A 160 15.77 11.87 13.40
N GLU A 161 16.73 11.17 12.76
CA GLU A 161 17.74 11.78 11.90
C GLU A 161 17.13 12.31 10.59
N VAL A 162 16.23 11.54 10.00
CA VAL A 162 15.55 11.93 8.76
C VAL A 162 14.62 13.11 9.02
N ARG A 163 13.80 13.04 10.07
CA ARG A 163 12.84 14.09 10.42
C ARG A 163 13.49 15.45 10.66
N ALA A 164 14.69 15.48 11.22
CA ALA A 164 15.43 16.71 11.45
C ALA A 164 15.87 17.43 10.17
N ARG A 165 15.91 16.71 9.03
CA ARG A 165 16.46 17.21 7.74
C ARG A 165 15.40 17.46 6.68
N VAL A 166 14.24 16.80 6.79
CA VAL A 166 13.21 16.86 5.77
C VAL A 166 12.16 17.92 6.06
N LYS A 167 11.68 18.55 4.99
CA LYS A 167 10.61 19.53 5.02
C LYS A 167 9.55 19.13 3.99
N ARG A 168 8.36 19.71 4.12
CA ARG A 168 7.35 19.63 3.08
C ARG A 168 7.96 20.01 1.72
N ALA A 169 7.75 19.20 0.72
CA ALA A 169 8.28 19.42 -0.62
C ALA A 169 7.38 18.77 -1.67
N GLN A 170 7.44 19.28 -2.88
CA GLN A 170 6.88 18.60 -4.05
C GLN A 170 7.68 17.33 -4.31
N THR A 171 6.97 16.26 -4.70
CA THR A 171 7.55 14.95 -4.99
C THR A 171 6.87 14.35 -6.23
N GLU A 172 7.43 13.28 -6.76
CA GLU A 172 6.82 12.56 -7.89
C GLU A 172 6.13 11.26 -7.42
N LEU A 173 6.41 10.79 -6.20
CA LEU A 173 5.96 9.49 -5.70
C LEU A 173 5.41 9.59 -4.29
N VAL A 174 4.24 8.99 -4.07
CA VAL A 174 3.62 8.67 -2.79
C VAL A 174 2.98 7.28 -2.88
N GLU A 175 2.76 6.62 -1.76
CA GLU A 175 2.26 5.25 -1.71
C GLU A 175 0.90 5.11 -1.04
N PHE A 176 0.19 4.05 -1.40
CA PHE A 176 -1.12 3.71 -0.84
C PHE A 176 -1.08 3.18 0.59
N HIS A 177 0.09 2.98 1.18
CA HIS A 177 0.13 2.73 2.63
C HIS A 177 -0.67 3.80 3.38
N CYS A 178 -0.51 5.06 2.96
CA CYS A 178 -1.40 6.16 3.33
C CYS A 178 -1.18 7.32 2.36
N LEU A 179 -2.23 7.83 1.76
CA LEU A 179 -2.18 9.07 1.01
C LEU A 179 -3.52 9.83 1.10
N LEU A 180 -3.44 11.16 1.10
CA LEU A 180 -4.59 12.03 0.94
C LEU A 180 -4.70 12.45 -0.52
N ALA A 181 -5.91 12.37 -1.07
CA ALA A 181 -6.24 12.83 -2.41
C ALA A 181 -7.38 13.87 -2.37
N ARG A 182 -7.33 14.88 -3.23
CA ARG A 182 -8.49 15.72 -3.49
C ARG A 182 -9.55 14.91 -4.21
N THR A 183 -10.76 14.82 -3.67
CA THR A 183 -11.83 14.02 -4.28
C THR A 183 -12.12 14.47 -5.72
N GLN A 184 -12.10 15.77 -5.98
CA GLN A 184 -12.35 16.35 -7.31
C GLN A 184 -11.39 15.85 -8.40
N MET A 185 -10.18 15.40 -8.06
CA MET A 185 -9.27 14.88 -9.11
C MET A 185 -9.84 13.63 -9.81
N PHE A 186 -10.66 12.84 -9.11
CA PHE A 186 -11.29 11.65 -9.68
C PHE A 186 -12.40 11.95 -10.69
N GLU A 187 -12.97 13.16 -10.68
CA GLU A 187 -13.88 13.62 -11.75
C GLU A 187 -13.14 13.74 -13.08
N ARG A 188 -11.86 14.09 -13.03
CA ARG A 188 -11.00 14.25 -14.21
C ARG A 188 -10.28 12.98 -14.62
N LEU A 189 -9.74 12.24 -13.64
CA LEU A 189 -8.92 11.05 -13.88
C LEU A 189 -9.74 9.76 -14.00
N GLY A 190 -10.99 9.77 -13.48
CA GLY A 190 -11.76 8.54 -13.26
C GLY A 190 -11.29 7.78 -12.01
N PRO A 191 -11.81 6.55 -11.80
CA PRO A 191 -11.40 5.70 -10.70
C PRO A 191 -9.95 5.19 -10.88
N LEU A 192 -9.40 4.58 -9.85
CA LEU A 192 -8.11 3.89 -9.91
C LEU A 192 -8.16 2.74 -10.92
N ASP A 193 -7.03 2.46 -11.56
CA ASP A 193 -6.94 1.46 -12.62
C ASP A 193 -7.06 0.03 -12.08
N ALA A 194 -8.24 -0.57 -12.19
CA ALA A 194 -8.56 -1.90 -11.67
C ALA A 194 -7.80 -3.04 -12.37
N GLY A 195 -7.10 -2.79 -13.47
CA GLY A 195 -6.19 -3.75 -14.12
C GLY A 195 -4.90 -3.99 -13.32
N LEU A 196 -4.61 -3.15 -12.32
CA LEU A 196 -3.46 -3.28 -11.44
C LEU A 196 -3.84 -4.09 -10.18
N LEU A 197 -3.61 -5.39 -10.22
CA LEU A 197 -4.06 -6.34 -9.19
C LEU A 197 -3.04 -6.50 -8.06
N SER A 198 -1.74 -6.50 -8.40
CA SER A 198 -0.66 -6.82 -7.47
C SER A 198 0.19 -5.60 -7.13
N ASP A 199 0.75 -4.93 -8.10
CA ASP A 199 1.71 -3.84 -7.90
C ASP A 199 1.48 -2.73 -8.93
N PHE A 200 2.27 -1.66 -8.90
CA PHE A 200 2.25 -0.47 -9.75
C PHE A 200 1.08 0.50 -9.52
N GLU A 201 0.11 0.21 -8.68
CA GLU A 201 -1.08 1.05 -8.52
C GLU A 201 -0.76 2.47 -8.02
N HIS A 202 0.24 2.61 -7.15
CA HIS A 202 0.66 3.91 -6.61
C HIS A 202 1.48 4.69 -7.64
N ILE A 203 2.33 4.02 -8.42
CA ILE A 203 3.10 4.63 -9.50
C ILE A 203 2.16 5.12 -10.59
N ASP A 204 1.20 4.29 -10.99
CA ASP A 204 0.18 4.63 -11.98
C ASP A 204 -0.60 5.89 -11.61
N LEU A 205 -1.07 5.97 -10.36
CA LEU A 205 -1.77 7.15 -9.87
C LEU A 205 -0.87 8.39 -9.90
N CYS A 206 0.37 8.28 -9.45
CA CYS A 206 1.32 9.40 -9.44
C CYS A 206 1.62 9.91 -10.86
N LEU A 207 1.83 9.00 -11.82
CA LEU A 207 2.04 9.35 -13.22
C LEU A 207 0.79 10.03 -13.82
N ALA A 208 -0.39 9.47 -13.59
CA ALA A 208 -1.65 10.02 -14.11
C ALA A 208 -1.95 11.42 -13.55
N VAL A 209 -1.71 11.65 -12.26
CA VAL A 209 -1.87 12.96 -11.62
C VAL A 209 -0.93 13.98 -12.25
N ARG A 210 0.33 13.63 -12.46
CA ARG A 210 1.34 14.54 -13.06
C ARG A 210 1.04 14.83 -14.53
N GLU A 211 0.64 13.85 -15.33
CA GLU A 211 0.22 14.06 -16.73
C GLU A 211 -1.00 14.98 -16.83
N ALA A 212 -1.91 14.91 -15.85
CA ALA A 212 -3.07 15.79 -15.77
C ALA A 212 -2.73 17.20 -15.25
N GLY A 213 -1.46 17.49 -14.92
CA GLY A 213 -1.00 18.78 -14.39
C GLY A 213 -1.25 18.96 -12.89
N GLY A 214 -1.61 17.89 -12.16
CA GLY A 214 -1.74 17.89 -10.71
C GLY A 214 -0.36 17.85 -10.04
N SER A 215 -0.28 18.37 -8.80
CA SER A 215 0.94 18.30 -7.98
C SER A 215 0.80 17.28 -6.86
N ILE A 216 1.94 16.70 -6.49
CA ILE A 216 2.09 15.72 -5.42
C ILE A 216 3.06 16.28 -4.39
N TYR A 217 2.72 16.19 -3.12
CA TYR A 217 3.56 16.68 -2.03
C TYR A 217 3.81 15.60 -0.99
N ILE A 218 4.96 15.71 -0.34
CA ILE A 218 5.27 14.97 0.88
C ILE A 218 5.15 15.90 2.09
N GLU A 219 4.49 15.44 3.14
CA GLU A 219 4.31 16.16 4.41
C GLU A 219 4.94 15.39 5.58
N PRO A 220 6.18 15.70 5.97
CA PRO A 220 6.86 14.98 7.05
C PRO A 220 6.26 15.21 8.44
N GLY A 221 5.37 16.20 8.61
CA GLY A 221 4.60 16.38 9.84
C GLY A 221 3.57 15.28 10.07
N ALA A 222 3.12 14.62 9.02
CA ALA A 222 2.28 13.44 9.07
C ALA A 222 3.15 12.18 9.17
N LEU A 223 2.98 11.38 10.23
CA LEU A 223 3.75 10.15 10.43
C LEU A 223 2.84 8.93 10.36
N VAL A 224 3.18 7.98 9.49
CA VAL A 224 2.55 6.67 9.41
C VAL A 224 3.59 5.56 9.45
N ASN A 225 3.21 4.38 9.94
CA ASN A 225 4.09 3.22 10.00
C ASN A 225 3.40 2.00 9.42
N TRP A 226 3.92 1.51 8.33
CA TRP A 226 3.54 0.22 7.79
C TRP A 226 4.19 -0.88 8.62
N VAL A 227 3.37 -1.78 9.17
CA VAL A 227 3.86 -2.95 9.90
C VAL A 227 4.12 -4.05 8.89
N THR A 228 5.40 -4.26 8.54
CA THR A 228 5.80 -5.21 7.49
C THR A 228 5.66 -6.67 7.94
N PRO A 229 5.37 -7.63 7.04
CA PRO A 229 5.57 -9.04 7.33
C PRO A 229 7.08 -9.40 7.28
N PRO A 230 7.58 -10.47 7.95
CA PRO A 230 6.85 -11.34 8.87
C PRO A 230 6.73 -10.74 10.28
N PRO A 231 5.90 -11.32 11.19
CA PRO A 231 5.18 -12.58 10.99
C PRO A 231 3.85 -12.40 10.24
N LEU A 232 3.42 -13.48 9.56
CA LEU A 232 2.08 -13.62 8.98
C LEU A 232 1.28 -14.63 9.82
N ALA A 233 0.03 -14.30 10.12
CA ALA A 233 -0.90 -15.27 10.69
C ALA A 233 -1.29 -16.33 9.65
N TRP A 234 -1.55 -17.56 10.07
CA TRP A 234 -1.98 -18.63 9.14
C TRP A 234 -3.23 -18.22 8.33
N SER A 235 -4.11 -17.45 8.95
CA SER A 235 -5.32 -16.92 8.30
C SER A 235 -5.05 -15.87 7.22
N ASP A 236 -3.87 -15.27 7.19
CA ASP A 236 -3.49 -14.28 6.17
C ASP A 236 -2.91 -14.93 4.92
N LEU A 237 -2.34 -16.14 5.06
CA LEU A 237 -1.61 -16.81 3.97
C LEU A 237 -2.41 -16.94 2.67
N PRO A 238 -3.70 -17.33 2.66
CA PRO A 238 -4.44 -17.45 1.41
C PRO A 238 -4.51 -16.13 0.63
N TYR A 239 -4.79 -15.02 1.32
CA TYR A 239 -4.84 -13.71 0.68
C TYR A 239 -3.45 -13.20 0.30
N PHE A 240 -2.46 -13.36 1.18
CA PHE A 240 -1.07 -12.98 0.91
C PHE A 240 -0.50 -13.68 -0.33
N MET A 241 -0.73 -15.00 -0.45
CA MET A 241 -0.28 -15.79 -1.60
C MET A 241 -1.00 -15.42 -2.90
N LEU A 242 -2.29 -15.06 -2.83
CA LEU A 242 -3.04 -14.55 -3.97
C LEU A 242 -2.56 -13.16 -4.39
N ARG A 243 -2.46 -12.25 -3.42
CA ARG A 243 -2.06 -10.84 -3.64
C ARG A 243 -0.70 -10.75 -4.37
N TRP A 244 0.23 -11.60 -3.99
CA TRP A 244 1.58 -11.65 -4.54
C TRP A 244 1.80 -12.81 -5.50
N SER A 245 0.71 -13.36 -6.07
CA SER A 245 0.80 -14.47 -7.01
C SER A 245 1.46 -14.08 -8.33
N ASP A 246 2.05 -15.07 -9.00
CA ASP A 246 2.58 -14.92 -10.35
C ASP A 246 1.50 -14.41 -11.31
N ALA A 247 0.26 -14.91 -11.20
CA ALA A 247 -0.86 -14.52 -12.05
C ALA A 247 -1.17 -13.03 -11.94
N TRP A 248 -1.39 -12.52 -10.70
CA TRP A 248 -1.69 -11.11 -10.48
C TRP A 248 -0.51 -10.20 -10.80
N ASN A 249 0.71 -10.63 -10.44
CA ASN A 249 1.92 -9.87 -10.72
C ASN A 249 2.15 -9.70 -12.22
N ARG A 250 2.07 -10.80 -13.01
CA ARG A 250 2.21 -10.75 -14.48
C ARG A 250 1.08 -9.94 -15.14
N ALA A 251 -0.16 -10.04 -14.62
CA ALA A 251 -1.28 -9.28 -15.14
C ALA A 251 -1.03 -7.77 -14.95
N SER A 252 -0.66 -7.34 -13.73
CA SER A 252 -0.34 -5.94 -13.41
C SER A 252 0.83 -5.42 -14.24
N LEU A 253 1.91 -6.18 -14.34
CA LEU A 253 3.08 -5.82 -15.13
C LEU A 253 2.74 -5.62 -16.61
N ARG A 254 2.02 -6.56 -17.23
CA ARG A 254 1.59 -6.45 -18.63
C ARG A 254 0.69 -5.23 -18.85
N HIS A 255 -0.28 -5.04 -17.93
CA HIS A 255 -1.23 -3.94 -18.01
C HIS A 255 -0.52 -2.59 -17.88
N PHE A 256 0.31 -2.41 -16.86
CA PHE A 256 1.09 -1.19 -16.62
C PHE A 256 2.02 -0.85 -17.80
N ARG A 257 2.76 -1.84 -18.31
CA ARG A 257 3.64 -1.67 -19.47
C ARG A 257 2.87 -1.24 -20.72
N SER A 258 1.73 -1.87 -20.98
CA SER A 258 0.86 -1.53 -22.12
C SER A 258 0.33 -0.10 -22.01
N LYS A 259 -0.22 0.26 -20.85
CA LYS A 259 -0.77 1.59 -20.57
C LYS A 259 0.26 2.69 -20.79
N TRP A 260 1.45 2.53 -20.23
CA TRP A 260 2.52 3.53 -20.27
C TRP A 260 3.48 3.33 -21.44
N ARG A 261 3.23 2.33 -22.31
CA ARG A 261 4.04 2.00 -23.50
C ARG A 261 5.52 1.82 -23.17
N LEU A 262 5.81 1.08 -22.09
CA LEU A 262 7.18 0.84 -21.65
C LEU A 262 7.86 -0.20 -22.52
N THR A 263 9.10 0.09 -22.92
CA THR A 263 9.99 -0.81 -23.67
C THR A 263 10.58 -1.89 -22.77
N GLU A 264 10.87 -1.55 -21.54
CA GLU A 264 11.47 -2.40 -20.54
C GLU A 264 10.54 -3.57 -20.16
N LYS A 265 11.10 -4.79 -20.05
CA LYS A 265 10.30 -6.00 -19.76
C LYS A 265 9.90 -6.12 -18.30
N ASP A 266 10.79 -5.74 -17.40
CA ASP A 266 10.57 -5.74 -15.96
C ASP A 266 11.09 -4.41 -15.38
N PRO A 267 10.28 -3.34 -15.40
CA PRO A 267 10.68 -2.03 -14.89
C PRO A 267 11.14 -2.14 -13.44
N ASN A 268 12.37 -1.66 -13.18
CA ASN A 268 13.00 -1.67 -11.86
C ASN A 268 13.04 -3.04 -11.15
N GLY A 269 12.88 -4.15 -11.86
CA GLY A 269 12.87 -5.49 -11.26
C GLY A 269 11.63 -5.77 -10.39
N HIS A 270 10.51 -5.10 -10.64
CA HIS A 270 9.27 -5.26 -9.86
C HIS A 270 8.75 -6.70 -9.84
N TYR A 271 8.79 -7.40 -10.97
CA TYR A 271 8.36 -8.80 -11.00
C TYR A 271 9.22 -9.69 -10.11
N GLU A 272 10.53 -9.51 -10.16
CA GLU A 272 11.46 -10.24 -9.32
C GLU A 272 11.26 -9.88 -7.83
N PHE A 273 11.09 -8.60 -7.52
CA PHE A 273 10.80 -8.12 -6.18
C PHE A 273 9.55 -8.79 -5.60
N VAL A 274 8.42 -8.78 -6.30
CA VAL A 274 7.16 -9.40 -5.85
C VAL A 274 7.31 -10.90 -5.64
N THR A 275 8.03 -11.59 -6.54
CA THR A 275 8.31 -13.03 -6.39
C THR A 275 9.14 -13.32 -5.14
N HIS A 276 10.12 -12.48 -4.83
CA HIS A 276 10.91 -12.59 -3.60
C HIS A 276 10.09 -12.25 -2.35
N TYR A 277 9.28 -11.20 -2.42
CA TYR A 277 8.43 -10.76 -1.32
C TYR A 277 7.43 -11.84 -0.91
N ARG A 278 6.81 -12.54 -1.86
CA ARG A 278 5.92 -13.68 -1.58
C ARG A 278 6.58 -14.77 -0.73
N LYS A 279 7.89 -14.98 -0.88
CA LYS A 279 8.65 -15.97 -0.10
C LYS A 279 8.75 -15.65 1.39
N LEU A 280 8.31 -14.47 1.83
CA LEU A 280 8.13 -14.14 3.25
C LEU A 280 7.10 -15.05 3.93
N ALA A 281 6.11 -15.57 3.20
CA ALA A 281 5.17 -16.58 3.69
C ALA A 281 5.88 -17.85 4.20
N LEU A 282 7.05 -18.16 3.66
CA LEU A 282 7.84 -19.32 4.02
C LEU A 282 8.77 -19.09 5.23
N TRP A 283 8.76 -17.88 5.81
CA TRP A 283 9.68 -17.51 6.89
C TRP A 283 9.76 -18.52 8.05
N PRO A 284 8.65 -19.07 8.60
CA PRO A 284 8.73 -20.04 9.69
C PRO A 284 9.43 -21.33 9.28
N LEU A 285 9.19 -21.79 8.04
CA LEU A 285 9.82 -23.00 7.49
C LEU A 285 11.31 -22.77 7.20
N ARG A 286 11.64 -21.65 6.58
CA ARG A 286 13.03 -21.24 6.29
C ARG A 286 13.88 -21.17 7.55
N ARG A 287 13.32 -20.61 8.63
CA ARG A 287 14.01 -20.57 9.92
C ARG A 287 14.34 -21.97 10.43
N ARG A 288 13.39 -22.89 10.44
CA ARG A 288 13.59 -24.29 10.87
C ARG A 288 14.61 -25.03 10.00
N ILE A 289 14.55 -24.83 8.69
CA ILE A 289 15.51 -25.43 7.76
C ILE A 289 16.93 -24.92 8.05
N ARG A 290 17.11 -23.63 8.30
CA ARG A 290 18.42 -23.05 8.64
C ARG A 290 18.91 -23.49 10.03
N GLU A 291 18.02 -23.65 10.99
CA GLU A 291 18.34 -24.22 12.30
C GLU A 291 18.87 -25.67 12.18
N ALA A 292 18.27 -26.49 11.29
CA ALA A 292 18.65 -27.89 11.08
C ALA A 292 19.91 -28.07 10.20
N LEU A 293 20.05 -27.29 9.12
CA LEU A 293 21.10 -27.48 8.10
C LEU A 293 22.22 -26.44 8.16
N GLY A 294 22.14 -25.49 9.11
CA GLY A 294 23.02 -24.33 9.17
C GLY A 294 22.75 -23.33 8.04
N TRP A 295 23.44 -22.19 8.08
CA TRP A 295 23.20 -21.11 7.11
C TRP A 295 23.43 -21.53 5.64
N ARG A 296 24.58 -22.18 5.37
CA ARG A 296 24.95 -22.59 4.00
C ARG A 296 24.03 -23.67 3.45
N GLY A 297 23.78 -24.74 4.23
CA GLY A 297 22.88 -25.83 3.85
C GLY A 297 21.44 -25.37 3.68
N GLY A 298 20.96 -24.54 4.60
CA GLY A 298 19.63 -23.95 4.53
C GLY A 298 19.45 -23.07 3.29
N THR A 299 20.39 -22.20 2.99
CA THR A 299 20.33 -21.35 1.78
C THR A 299 20.36 -22.17 0.49
N TRP A 300 21.17 -23.23 0.45
CA TRP A 300 21.19 -24.13 -0.69
C TRP A 300 19.84 -24.84 -0.88
N PHE A 301 19.26 -25.37 0.21
CA PHE A 301 17.94 -26.03 0.17
C PHE A 301 16.81 -25.06 -0.24
N GLU A 302 16.80 -23.85 0.31
CA GLU A 302 15.85 -22.81 -0.07
C GLU A 302 15.86 -22.57 -1.58
N ARG A 303 17.03 -22.39 -2.18
CA ARG A 303 17.18 -22.06 -3.61
C ARG A 303 16.88 -23.24 -4.53
N ASN A 304 17.27 -24.45 -4.16
CA ASN A 304 17.24 -25.62 -5.05
C ASN A 304 15.99 -26.52 -4.85
N ALA A 305 15.28 -26.37 -3.74
CA ALA A 305 14.11 -27.18 -3.45
C ALA A 305 12.89 -26.33 -3.07
N LEU A 306 12.99 -25.54 -1.99
CA LEU A 306 11.83 -24.86 -1.41
C LEU A 306 11.21 -23.81 -2.34
N PHE A 307 12.03 -22.93 -2.92
CA PHE A 307 11.54 -21.86 -3.79
C PHE A 307 10.99 -22.37 -5.13
N PRO A 308 11.63 -23.31 -5.83
CA PRO A 308 11.06 -23.90 -7.03
C PRO A 308 9.72 -24.60 -6.79
N VAL A 309 9.58 -25.30 -5.66
CA VAL A 309 8.31 -25.95 -5.28
C VAL A 309 7.23 -24.93 -4.99
N GLU A 310 7.54 -23.87 -4.21
CA GLU A 310 6.60 -22.78 -3.95
C GLU A 310 6.13 -22.10 -5.24
N GLU A 311 7.05 -21.78 -6.14
CA GLU A 311 6.71 -21.14 -7.41
C GLU A 311 5.82 -22.04 -8.29
N ALA A 312 6.12 -23.34 -8.36
CA ALA A 312 5.31 -24.30 -9.10
C ALA A 312 3.90 -24.43 -8.51
N LEU A 313 3.80 -24.54 -7.18
CA LEU A 313 2.52 -24.61 -6.48
C LEU A 313 1.70 -23.31 -6.65
N ASN A 314 2.33 -22.15 -6.56
CA ASN A 314 1.63 -20.88 -6.77
C ASN A 314 1.02 -20.78 -8.16
N ARG A 315 1.77 -21.15 -9.20
CA ARG A 315 1.26 -21.18 -10.59
C ARG A 315 0.16 -22.21 -10.80
N PHE A 316 0.21 -23.33 -10.10
CA PHE A 316 -0.79 -24.39 -10.23
C PHE A 316 -2.10 -24.04 -9.52
N LEU A 317 -2.00 -23.47 -8.30
CA LEU A 317 -3.17 -23.16 -7.45
C LEU A 317 -3.84 -21.83 -7.79
N ILE A 318 -3.11 -20.92 -8.42
CA ILE A 318 -3.56 -19.57 -8.75
C ILE A 318 -3.21 -19.30 -10.23
N PRO A 319 -4.00 -19.86 -11.16
CA PRO A 319 -3.75 -19.75 -12.60
C PRO A 319 -4.00 -18.34 -13.17
#